data_a8b1c3d356c108230120f05d8e1310d9
#
_entry.id   a8b1c3d356c108230120f05d8e1310d9
#
_cell.length_a   1.000
_cell.length_b   1.000
_cell.length_c   1.000
_cell.angle_alpha   90.00
_cell.angle_beta   90.00
_cell.angle_gamma   90.00
#
_symmetry.space_group_name_H-M   'P 1'
#
loop_
_entity.id
_entity.type
_entity.pdbx_description
1 polymer ?
#
loop_
_entity_poly.entity_id
_entity_poly.type
_entity_poly.pdbx_seq_one_letter_code
_entity_poly.pdbx_strand_id
1 'polypeptide(L)'
;MLMPMSEWTASGAFEVAPGVHRVPLPLPNDGLRAVNVYVVTTADGLVLVDSGWSIPEARSLLVEALDSIGHTLHDVRRFLVTHVHRDHYTQAVALRREFGMTVALGAEELGTLEVTMNPERMPLQQQLAALRAMGAVELADFLDKEIASHDRSAHLSDWELPDEWLVAGDVAAGERTLSVVPTPGHTRGHVVFHDLANALLFAGDHVLPTITPSIGFEPVLSPNPLGDFLDSLALVRSRPDARLLPAHGPVTDSVHARVDELVAHHGARLDETQRAVAAGATTAYDVSRQLRWTRRLRTLDELDPFNQMLAISETGAHLQLLAAQARVQATDDGEIRRYTVPSPR
;
A
#
# COMPACT_ATOMS: atom_id res chain seq x y z
N MET A 1 -24.39 6.57 -8.95
CA MET A 1 -23.77 6.88 -10.25
C MET A 1 -22.27 6.98 -10.01
N LEU A 2 -21.48 6.00 -10.47
CA LEU A 2 -20.02 6.02 -10.27
C LEU A 2 -19.46 7.23 -11.01
N MET A 3 -18.73 8.10 -10.32
CA MET A 3 -18.00 9.22 -10.94
C MET A 3 -17.03 8.68 -12.00
N PRO A 4 -16.87 9.35 -13.16
CA PRO A 4 -15.86 8.98 -14.15
C PRO A 4 -14.48 8.88 -13.49
N MET A 5 -13.63 7.95 -13.94
CA MET A 5 -12.29 7.71 -13.37
C MET A 5 -11.37 8.94 -13.39
N SER A 6 -11.70 10.01 -14.10
CA SER A 6 -10.97 11.29 -14.16
C SER A 6 -11.36 12.28 -13.04
N GLU A 7 -12.51 12.13 -12.39
CA GLU A 7 -13.02 13.12 -11.42
C GLU A 7 -12.50 12.90 -9.99
N TRP A 8 -12.09 11.66 -9.63
CA TRP A 8 -11.64 11.41 -8.27
C TRP A 8 -10.28 12.06 -7.93
N THR A 9 -9.49 12.44 -8.93
CA THR A 9 -8.19 13.12 -8.76
C THR A 9 -8.32 14.65 -8.78
N ALA A 10 -9.54 15.20 -8.91
CA ALA A 10 -9.74 16.65 -8.88
C ALA A 10 -9.32 17.22 -7.52
N SER A 11 -8.59 18.34 -7.53
CA SER A 11 -8.19 19.05 -6.31
C SER A 11 -9.39 19.64 -5.58
N GLY A 12 -9.32 19.73 -4.26
CA GLY A 12 -10.35 20.29 -3.37
C GLY A 12 -10.70 19.37 -2.21
N ALA A 13 -11.60 19.84 -1.35
CA ALA A 13 -12.17 19.05 -0.25
C ALA A 13 -13.60 18.60 -0.62
N PHE A 14 -13.86 17.32 -0.63
CA PHE A 14 -15.14 16.72 -1.01
C PHE A 14 -15.75 16.00 0.20
N GLU A 15 -16.88 16.48 0.69
CA GLU A 15 -17.56 15.81 1.78
C GLU A 15 -18.04 14.41 1.35
N VAL A 16 -17.57 13.38 2.05
CA VAL A 16 -17.92 11.96 1.79
C VAL A 16 -18.82 11.37 2.86
N ALA A 17 -18.85 11.98 4.03
CA ALA A 17 -19.77 11.71 5.13
C ALA A 17 -19.84 12.95 6.03
N PRO A 18 -20.84 13.12 6.90
CA PRO A 18 -20.93 14.29 7.77
C PRO A 18 -19.65 14.54 8.55
N GLY A 19 -18.98 15.69 8.30
CA GLY A 19 -17.73 16.05 8.92
C GLY A 19 -16.49 15.26 8.47
N VAL A 20 -16.59 14.51 7.35
CA VAL A 20 -15.46 13.81 6.76
C VAL A 20 -15.29 14.25 5.30
N HIS A 21 -14.15 14.84 4.99
CA HIS A 21 -13.82 15.30 3.65
C HIS A 21 -12.66 14.47 3.07
N ARG A 22 -12.78 14.10 1.81
CA ARG A 22 -11.73 13.52 1.00
C ARG A 22 -10.96 14.62 0.29
N VAL A 23 -9.64 14.63 0.43
CA VAL A 23 -8.73 15.59 -0.21
C VAL A 23 -7.74 14.80 -1.07
N PRO A 24 -7.91 14.77 -2.41
CA PRO A 24 -6.95 14.13 -3.30
C PRO A 24 -5.69 14.97 -3.42
N LEU A 25 -4.54 14.39 -3.11
CA LEU A 25 -3.22 15.02 -3.26
C LEU A 25 -2.44 14.36 -4.40
N PRO A 26 -1.66 15.12 -5.20
CA PRO A 26 -1.05 14.60 -6.42
C PRO A 26 0.11 13.66 -6.14
N LEU A 27 0.26 12.68 -7.03
CA LEU A 27 1.42 11.80 -7.14
C LEU A 27 2.04 11.99 -8.53
N PRO A 28 2.97 12.96 -8.69
CA PRO A 28 3.58 13.23 -9.99
C PRO A 28 4.43 12.05 -10.45
N ASN A 29 4.32 11.72 -11.74
CA ASN A 29 5.04 10.61 -12.39
C ASN A 29 4.70 9.22 -11.83
N ASP A 30 3.57 9.08 -11.12
CA ASP A 30 3.08 7.81 -10.59
C ASP A 30 1.81 7.36 -11.32
N GLY A 31 1.70 6.06 -11.57
CA GLY A 31 0.51 5.45 -12.18
C GLY A 31 -0.76 5.60 -11.33
N LEU A 32 -0.62 5.78 -10.02
CA LEU A 32 -1.72 6.01 -9.07
C LEU A 32 -2.33 7.41 -9.18
N ARG A 33 -1.57 8.41 -9.66
CA ARG A 33 -1.97 9.79 -9.96
C ARG A 33 -2.28 10.65 -8.74
N ALA A 34 -2.93 10.15 -7.70
CA ALA A 34 -3.24 10.86 -6.48
C ALA A 34 -3.41 9.89 -5.30
N VAL A 35 -3.20 10.40 -4.09
CA VAL A 35 -3.57 9.76 -2.83
C VAL A 35 -4.68 10.55 -2.15
N ASN A 36 -5.68 9.89 -1.61
CA ASN A 36 -6.75 10.51 -0.84
C ASN A 36 -6.32 10.65 0.63
N VAL A 37 -6.23 11.86 1.10
CA VAL A 37 -6.17 12.18 2.53
C VAL A 37 -7.60 12.43 3.00
N TYR A 38 -7.97 11.92 4.18
CA TYR A 38 -9.30 12.18 4.74
C TYR A 38 -9.19 13.11 5.94
N VAL A 39 -9.93 14.22 5.89
CA VAL A 39 -10.01 15.22 6.94
C VAL A 39 -11.25 14.94 7.77
N VAL A 40 -11.08 14.62 9.05
CA VAL A 40 -12.14 14.43 10.03
C VAL A 40 -12.24 15.68 10.89
N THR A 41 -13.34 16.42 10.77
CA THR A 41 -13.62 17.61 11.60
C THR A 41 -14.08 17.20 12.98
N THR A 42 -13.51 17.79 14.01
CA THR A 42 -13.82 17.56 15.42
C THR A 42 -14.03 18.89 16.18
N ALA A 43 -14.54 18.86 17.39
CA ALA A 43 -14.71 20.07 18.19
C ALA A 43 -13.37 20.77 18.53
N ASP A 44 -12.27 20.00 18.60
CA ASP A 44 -10.95 20.52 18.99
C ASP A 44 -10.02 20.82 17.79
N GLY A 45 -10.49 20.62 16.57
CA GLY A 45 -9.71 20.83 15.33
C GLY A 45 -9.89 19.68 14.35
N LEU A 46 -8.82 19.28 13.65
CA LEU A 46 -8.85 18.29 12.61
C LEU A 46 -7.99 17.06 12.95
N VAL A 47 -8.51 15.88 12.63
CA VAL A 47 -7.73 14.64 12.56
C VAL A 47 -7.66 14.22 11.10
N LEU A 48 -6.46 13.97 10.59
CA LEU A 48 -6.25 13.52 9.22
C LEU A 48 -5.93 12.03 9.19
N VAL A 49 -6.58 11.31 8.28
CA VAL A 49 -6.20 9.93 7.95
C VAL A 49 -5.34 9.97 6.69
N ASP A 50 -4.10 9.50 6.81
CA ASP A 50 -3.00 9.70 5.88
C ASP A 50 -2.61 11.17 5.69
N SER A 51 -1.55 11.46 4.94
CA SER A 51 -1.02 12.82 4.87
C SER A 51 -0.65 13.31 3.48
N GLY A 52 -0.39 12.42 2.54
CA GLY A 52 0.20 12.76 1.26
C GLY A 52 1.73 12.65 1.25
N TRP A 53 2.31 12.81 0.06
CA TRP A 53 3.75 12.87 -0.14
C TRP A 53 4.29 14.26 0.20
N SER A 54 5.46 14.32 0.87
CA SER A 54 6.15 15.57 1.24
C SER A 54 6.74 16.30 0.02
N ILE A 55 5.87 16.82 -0.84
CA ILE A 55 6.22 17.66 -1.99
C ILE A 55 5.45 18.98 -1.95
N PRO A 56 6.02 20.06 -2.51
CA PRO A 56 5.40 21.39 -2.48
C PRO A 56 3.97 21.43 -3.04
N GLU A 57 3.71 20.70 -4.12
CA GLU A 57 2.42 20.64 -4.78
C GLU A 57 1.34 20.00 -3.89
N ALA A 58 1.66 18.89 -3.23
CA ALA A 58 0.74 18.22 -2.32
C ALA A 58 0.41 19.09 -1.11
N ARG A 59 1.44 19.76 -0.56
CA ARG A 59 1.26 20.71 0.55
C ARG A 59 0.35 21.88 0.15
N SER A 60 0.60 22.50 -1.00
CA SER A 60 -0.20 23.65 -1.46
C SER A 60 -1.67 23.28 -1.63
N LEU A 61 -1.95 22.10 -2.25
CA LEU A 61 -3.31 21.64 -2.45
C LEU A 61 -3.99 21.22 -1.13
N LEU A 62 -3.25 20.72 -0.16
CA LEU A 62 -3.81 20.45 1.17
C LEU A 62 -4.23 21.76 1.85
N VAL A 63 -3.38 22.80 1.80
CA VAL A 63 -3.71 24.13 2.35
C VAL A 63 -4.95 24.71 1.69
N GLU A 64 -5.03 24.71 0.36
CA GLU A 64 -6.19 25.19 -0.40
C GLU A 64 -7.47 24.41 -0.05
N ALA A 65 -7.35 23.08 0.09
CA ALA A 65 -8.49 22.24 0.46
C ALA A 65 -8.98 22.54 1.88
N LEU A 66 -8.08 22.69 2.86
CA LEU A 66 -8.45 23.07 4.22
C LEU A 66 -9.09 24.46 4.29
N ASP A 67 -8.53 25.46 3.56
CA ASP A 67 -9.09 26.83 3.48
C ASP A 67 -10.52 26.80 2.92
N SER A 68 -10.79 25.98 1.91
CA SER A 68 -12.11 25.84 1.28
C SER A 68 -13.20 25.34 2.24
N ILE A 69 -12.81 24.70 3.34
CA ILE A 69 -13.72 24.22 4.40
C ILE A 69 -13.58 25.02 5.71
N GLY A 70 -12.89 26.18 5.64
CA GLY A 70 -12.77 27.13 6.76
C GLY A 70 -11.73 26.76 7.81
N HIS A 71 -10.71 25.96 7.43
CA HIS A 71 -9.65 25.50 8.30
C HIS A 71 -8.26 25.80 7.74
N THR A 72 -7.25 25.65 8.59
CA THR A 72 -5.83 25.83 8.25
C THR A 72 -5.00 24.65 8.76
N LEU A 73 -3.72 24.59 8.41
CA LEU A 73 -2.79 23.59 8.98
C LEU A 73 -2.65 23.72 10.52
N HIS A 74 -2.87 24.90 11.08
CA HIS A 74 -2.85 25.10 12.54
C HIS A 74 -4.00 24.41 13.27
N ASP A 75 -5.08 24.05 12.58
CA ASP A 75 -6.21 23.34 13.15
C ASP A 75 -5.98 21.82 13.19
N VAL A 76 -4.97 21.31 12.46
CA VAL A 76 -4.62 19.88 12.45
C VAL A 76 -3.98 19.52 13.80
N ARG A 77 -4.56 18.55 14.49
CA ARG A 77 -4.09 18.05 15.79
C ARG A 77 -3.29 16.76 15.65
N ARG A 78 -3.71 15.90 14.73
CA ARG A 78 -3.18 14.54 14.65
C ARG A 78 -3.29 13.97 13.25
N PHE A 79 -2.29 13.16 12.89
CA PHE A 79 -2.34 12.24 11.76
C PHE A 79 -2.50 10.80 12.27
N LEU A 80 -3.47 10.08 11.70
CA LEU A 80 -3.64 8.64 11.82
C LEU A 80 -3.22 8.02 10.49
N VAL A 81 -2.02 7.47 10.42
CA VAL A 81 -1.46 6.98 9.17
C VAL A 81 -1.70 5.49 9.02
N THR A 82 -2.20 5.08 7.84
CA THR A 82 -2.54 3.69 7.57
C THR A 82 -1.31 2.80 7.43
N HIS A 83 -0.24 3.31 6.79
CA HIS A 83 1.00 2.60 6.58
C HIS A 83 2.16 3.53 6.20
N VAL A 84 3.37 2.98 6.12
CA VAL A 84 4.63 3.74 6.05
C VAL A 84 4.99 4.27 4.67
N HIS A 85 4.26 3.99 3.58
CA HIS A 85 4.66 4.47 2.27
C HIS A 85 4.73 6.00 2.18
N ARG A 86 5.61 6.51 1.29
CA ARG A 86 5.96 7.95 1.21
C ARG A 86 4.76 8.87 1.03
N ASP A 87 3.79 8.43 0.26
CA ASP A 87 2.58 9.18 -0.08
C ASP A 87 1.48 9.13 1.00
N HIS A 88 1.72 8.36 2.07
CA HIS A 88 0.85 8.31 3.25
C HIS A 88 1.50 8.97 4.46
N TYR A 89 2.82 8.88 4.60
CA TYR A 89 3.53 9.20 5.83
C TYR A 89 4.36 10.47 5.80
N THR A 90 5.07 10.74 4.70
CA THR A 90 6.17 11.73 4.70
C THR A 90 5.70 13.16 4.92
N GLN A 91 4.52 13.56 4.43
CA GLN A 91 4.00 14.90 4.67
C GLN A 91 3.58 15.10 6.14
N ALA A 92 3.11 14.05 6.85
CA ALA A 92 2.84 14.13 8.28
C ALA A 92 4.12 14.44 9.07
N VAL A 93 5.24 13.80 8.74
CA VAL A 93 6.55 14.09 9.35
C VAL A 93 6.96 15.54 9.11
N ALA A 94 6.87 16.03 7.87
CA ALA A 94 7.22 17.41 7.52
C ALA A 94 6.35 18.43 8.28
N LEU A 95 5.05 18.23 8.32
CA LEU A 95 4.10 19.11 9.00
C LEU A 95 4.25 19.06 10.52
N ARG A 96 4.52 17.88 11.09
CA ARG A 96 4.81 17.75 12.54
C ARG A 96 5.99 18.62 12.98
N ARG A 97 7.07 18.64 12.19
CA ARG A 97 8.24 19.47 12.50
C ARG A 97 7.92 20.96 12.56
N GLU A 98 6.99 21.40 11.72
CA GLU A 98 6.65 22.82 11.59
C GLU A 98 5.55 23.25 12.57
N PHE A 99 4.54 22.40 12.79
CA PHE A 99 3.32 22.78 13.54
C PHE A 99 3.15 22.02 14.86
N GLY A 100 3.89 20.94 15.11
CA GLY A 100 3.86 20.20 16.38
C GLY A 100 2.65 19.28 16.56
N MET A 101 1.93 18.91 15.47
CA MET A 101 0.88 17.90 15.52
C MET A 101 1.45 16.50 15.80
N THR A 102 0.64 15.59 16.35
CA THR A 102 1.06 14.20 16.60
C THR A 102 0.86 13.31 15.39
N VAL A 103 1.74 12.31 15.21
CA VAL A 103 1.67 11.30 14.14
C VAL A 103 1.60 9.92 14.77
N ALA A 104 0.58 9.14 14.36
CA ALA A 104 0.38 7.77 14.78
C ALA A 104 0.47 6.82 13.59
N LEU A 105 1.16 5.67 13.76
CA LEU A 105 1.43 4.69 12.71
C LEU A 105 1.36 3.27 13.28
N GLY A 106 1.02 2.27 12.46
CA GLY A 106 0.98 0.87 12.86
C GLY A 106 2.31 0.37 13.45
N ALA A 107 2.27 -0.32 14.60
CA ALA A 107 3.47 -0.70 15.35
C ALA A 107 4.43 -1.60 14.56
N GLU A 108 3.90 -2.46 13.68
CA GLU A 108 4.72 -3.38 12.87
C GLU A 108 5.44 -2.68 11.70
N GLU A 109 5.24 -1.35 11.49
CA GLU A 109 6.02 -0.54 10.55
C GLU A 109 7.41 -0.16 11.05
N LEU A 110 7.69 -0.37 12.33
CA LEU A 110 9.00 -0.03 12.94
C LEU A 110 10.17 -0.61 12.12
N GLY A 111 10.09 -1.90 11.75
CA GLY A 111 11.17 -2.54 11.00
C GLY A 111 11.41 -1.89 9.63
N THR A 112 10.35 -1.50 8.93
CA THR A 112 10.44 -0.79 7.64
C THR A 112 11.04 0.61 7.82
N LEU A 113 10.65 1.34 8.88
CA LEU A 113 11.22 2.65 9.20
C LEU A 113 12.71 2.57 9.54
N GLU A 114 13.13 1.63 10.40
CA GLU A 114 14.54 1.45 10.77
C GLU A 114 15.40 1.19 9.54
N VAL A 115 14.89 0.40 8.62
CA VAL A 115 15.55 0.09 7.36
C VAL A 115 15.62 1.33 6.44
N THR A 116 14.51 2.07 6.32
CA THR A 116 14.40 3.23 5.42
C THR A 116 15.24 4.40 5.93
N MET A 117 15.32 4.61 7.24
CA MET A 117 16.07 5.68 7.88
C MET A 117 17.59 5.38 7.97
N ASN A 118 18.04 4.17 7.67
CA ASN A 118 19.45 3.82 7.75
C ASN A 118 20.26 4.50 6.62
N PRO A 119 21.17 5.45 6.94
CA PRO A 119 21.92 6.20 5.94
C PRO A 119 22.96 5.37 5.18
N GLU A 120 23.37 4.22 5.72
CA GLU A 120 24.35 3.32 5.10
C GLU A 120 23.71 2.42 4.04
N ARG A 121 22.38 2.38 3.99
CA ARG A 121 21.65 1.46 3.14
C ARG A 121 21.32 2.06 1.77
N MET A 122 21.46 1.23 0.72
CA MET A 122 21.04 1.60 -0.63
C MET A 122 19.51 1.49 -0.77
N PRO A 123 18.85 2.45 -1.45
CA PRO A 123 17.44 2.32 -1.79
C PRO A 123 17.18 1.00 -2.53
N LEU A 124 16.04 0.37 -2.24
CA LEU A 124 15.61 -0.88 -2.85
C LEU A 124 16.58 -2.07 -2.74
N GLN A 125 17.58 -2.01 -1.86
CA GLN A 125 18.63 -3.04 -1.74
C GLN A 125 18.04 -4.45 -1.52
N GLN A 126 17.03 -4.60 -0.65
CA GLN A 126 16.38 -5.89 -0.42
C GLN A 126 15.51 -6.32 -1.59
N GLN A 127 14.79 -5.39 -2.19
CA GLN A 127 13.96 -5.64 -3.36
C GLN A 127 14.82 -6.13 -4.54
N LEU A 128 15.99 -5.51 -4.76
CA LEU A 128 16.93 -5.95 -5.80
C LEU A 128 17.54 -7.33 -5.48
N ALA A 129 17.87 -7.60 -4.21
CA ALA A 129 18.32 -8.93 -3.80
C ALA A 129 17.22 -9.98 -3.99
N ALA A 130 15.96 -9.65 -3.64
CA ALA A 130 14.82 -10.51 -3.87
C ALA A 130 14.58 -10.77 -5.36
N LEU A 131 14.70 -9.76 -6.23
CA LEU A 131 14.60 -9.93 -7.70
C LEU A 131 15.63 -10.92 -8.23
N ARG A 132 16.90 -10.82 -7.76
CA ARG A 132 17.94 -11.80 -8.15
C ARG A 132 17.56 -13.21 -7.72
N ALA A 133 17.10 -13.38 -6.47
CA ALA A 133 16.64 -14.67 -5.98
C ALA A 133 15.37 -15.20 -6.71
N MET A 134 14.58 -14.31 -7.29
CA MET A 134 13.42 -14.63 -8.14
C MET A 134 13.78 -14.94 -9.61
N GLY A 135 15.07 -14.87 -9.98
CA GLY A 135 15.59 -15.15 -11.33
C GLY A 135 15.63 -13.94 -12.26
N ALA A 136 15.30 -12.74 -11.81
CA ALA A 136 15.29 -11.51 -12.60
C ALA A 136 16.60 -10.72 -12.46
N VAL A 137 17.76 -11.37 -12.67
CA VAL A 137 19.09 -10.81 -12.42
C VAL A 137 19.37 -9.58 -13.29
N GLU A 138 19.09 -9.64 -14.59
CA GLU A 138 19.34 -8.54 -15.53
C GLU A 138 18.52 -7.29 -15.18
N LEU A 139 17.25 -7.46 -14.79
CA LEU A 139 16.39 -6.36 -14.34
C LEU A 139 16.92 -5.75 -13.04
N ALA A 140 17.34 -6.58 -12.08
CA ALA A 140 17.93 -6.10 -10.82
C ALA A 140 19.20 -5.29 -11.06
N ASP A 141 20.08 -5.75 -11.95
CA ASP A 141 21.33 -5.06 -12.29
C ASP A 141 21.09 -3.74 -13.06
N PHE A 142 20.06 -3.71 -13.90
CA PHE A 142 19.63 -2.47 -14.56
C PHE A 142 19.11 -1.44 -13.54
N LEU A 143 18.18 -1.84 -12.67
CA LEU A 143 17.62 -0.95 -11.65
C LEU A 143 18.67 -0.47 -10.64
N ASP A 144 19.62 -1.32 -10.26
CA ASP A 144 20.73 -0.96 -9.36
C ASP A 144 21.58 0.18 -9.93
N LYS A 145 21.90 0.13 -11.22
CA LYS A 145 22.64 1.19 -11.92
C LYS A 145 21.84 2.49 -12.02
N GLU A 146 20.54 2.41 -12.33
CA GLU A 146 19.66 3.57 -12.39
C GLU A 146 19.57 4.26 -11.02
N ILE A 147 19.33 3.49 -9.94
CA ILE A 147 19.24 4.01 -8.57
C ILE A 147 20.56 4.66 -8.13
N ALA A 148 21.70 4.03 -8.44
CA ALA A 148 23.01 4.57 -8.08
C ALA A 148 23.32 5.92 -8.76
N SER A 149 22.65 6.26 -9.85
CA SER A 149 22.82 7.53 -10.58
C SER A 149 22.08 8.72 -9.94
N HIS A 150 21.17 8.49 -8.98
CA HIS A 150 20.36 9.54 -8.36
C HIS A 150 20.92 10.01 -7.01
N ASP A 151 20.77 11.30 -6.70
CA ASP A 151 21.17 11.86 -5.40
C ASP A 151 20.27 11.33 -4.28
N ARG A 152 20.90 10.77 -3.25
CA ARG A 152 20.27 10.05 -2.14
C ARG A 152 19.96 10.93 -0.93
N SER A 153 20.62 12.07 -0.81
CA SER A 153 20.59 12.87 0.44
C SER A 153 19.24 13.55 0.70
N ALA A 154 18.47 13.83 -0.35
CA ALA A 154 17.23 14.58 -0.25
C ALA A 154 16.08 13.80 0.42
N HIS A 155 16.11 12.46 0.43
CA HIS A 155 14.96 11.63 0.84
C HIS A 155 15.03 11.11 2.28
N LEU A 156 16.20 11.04 2.92
CA LEU A 156 16.33 10.51 4.28
C LEU A 156 15.67 11.42 5.33
N SER A 157 15.68 12.73 5.07
CA SER A 157 15.06 13.72 5.97
C SER A 157 13.54 13.65 6.01
N ASP A 158 12.89 12.93 5.10
CA ASP A 158 11.42 12.82 5.05
C ASP A 158 10.89 11.78 6.03
N TRP A 159 11.77 11.01 6.70
CA TRP A 159 11.41 9.91 7.57
C TRP A 159 11.85 10.15 9.00
N GLU A 160 10.94 9.92 9.94
CA GLU A 160 11.17 9.91 11.39
C GLU A 160 10.28 8.85 12.03
N LEU A 161 10.54 8.49 13.29
CA LEU A 161 9.62 7.67 14.06
C LEU A 161 8.33 8.45 14.39
N PRO A 162 7.16 7.79 14.44
CA PRO A 162 5.92 8.42 14.87
C PRO A 162 5.96 8.75 16.37
N ASP A 163 5.01 9.56 16.82
CA ASP A 163 4.83 9.84 18.25
C ASP A 163 4.09 8.71 18.97
N GLU A 164 3.24 7.98 18.23
CA GLU A 164 2.42 6.90 18.76
C GLU A 164 2.43 5.69 17.85
N TRP A 165 2.51 4.51 18.48
CA TRP A 165 2.38 3.23 17.78
C TRP A 165 0.97 2.68 17.91
N LEU A 166 0.32 2.44 16.79
CA LEU A 166 -1.03 1.89 16.72
C LEU A 166 -0.98 0.35 16.76
N VAL A 167 -1.83 -0.20 17.61
CA VAL A 167 -2.12 -1.64 17.69
C VAL A 167 -3.63 -1.85 17.57
N ALA A 168 -4.08 -3.11 17.48
CA ALA A 168 -5.51 -3.42 17.49
C ALA A 168 -6.20 -2.82 18.74
N GLY A 169 -7.29 -2.11 18.53
CA GLY A 169 -8.03 -1.40 19.59
C GLY A 169 -8.78 -0.21 19.03
N ASP A 170 -9.14 0.72 19.88
CA ASP A 170 -9.87 1.92 19.50
C ASP A 170 -8.98 3.16 19.65
N VAL A 171 -9.13 4.11 18.74
CA VAL A 171 -8.48 5.42 18.75
C VAL A 171 -9.51 6.53 18.61
N ALA A 172 -9.35 7.60 19.36
CA ALA A 172 -10.23 8.75 19.24
C ALA A 172 -9.83 9.64 18.04
N ALA A 173 -10.85 10.10 17.32
CA ALA A 173 -10.77 11.17 16.32
C ALA A 173 -11.85 12.20 16.68
N GLY A 174 -11.59 13.02 17.72
CA GLY A 174 -12.57 13.88 18.35
C GLY A 174 -13.68 13.06 19.02
N GLU A 175 -14.91 13.32 18.64
CA GLU A 175 -16.11 12.62 19.13
C GLU A 175 -16.30 11.24 18.44
N ARG A 176 -15.53 10.93 17.41
CA ARG A 176 -15.54 9.63 16.75
C ARG A 176 -14.60 8.66 17.44
N THR A 177 -15.02 7.42 17.52
CA THR A 177 -14.17 6.30 17.89
C THR A 177 -13.89 5.47 16.65
N LEU A 178 -12.64 5.36 16.27
CA LEU A 178 -12.21 4.55 15.14
C LEU A 178 -11.56 3.26 15.65
N SER A 179 -12.06 2.12 15.20
CA SER A 179 -11.44 0.83 15.51
C SER A 179 -10.21 0.64 14.62
N VAL A 180 -9.03 0.55 15.22
CA VAL A 180 -7.77 0.23 14.55
C VAL A 180 -7.73 -1.27 14.29
N VAL A 181 -7.68 -1.65 13.04
CA VAL A 181 -7.64 -3.05 12.61
C VAL A 181 -6.34 -3.29 11.85
N PRO A 182 -5.38 -4.04 12.42
CA PRO A 182 -4.19 -4.45 11.68
C PRO A 182 -4.55 -5.29 10.45
N THR A 183 -4.00 -4.91 9.31
CA THR A 183 -4.25 -5.55 8.01
C THR A 183 -2.92 -5.76 7.26
N PRO A 184 -2.01 -6.60 7.79
CA PRO A 184 -0.75 -6.89 7.14
C PRO A 184 -0.95 -7.50 5.75
N GLY A 185 0.05 -7.30 4.87
CA GLY A 185 0.10 -7.89 3.52
C GLY A 185 0.63 -6.93 2.49
N HIS A 186 0.02 -5.75 2.32
CA HIS A 186 0.57 -4.66 1.51
C HIS A 186 1.85 -4.12 2.16
N THR A 187 1.76 -3.74 3.44
CA THR A 187 2.88 -3.58 4.36
C THR A 187 2.65 -4.43 5.62
N ARG A 188 3.70 -4.68 6.41
CA ARG A 188 3.58 -5.47 7.64
C ARG A 188 2.77 -4.78 8.71
N GLY A 189 2.92 -3.46 8.82
CA GLY A 189 2.29 -2.64 9.83
C GLY A 189 1.04 -1.92 9.36
N HIS A 190 0.52 -2.25 8.16
CA HIS A 190 -0.69 -1.62 7.65
C HIS A 190 -1.86 -1.78 8.62
N VAL A 191 -2.59 -0.68 8.83
CA VAL A 191 -3.84 -0.67 9.61
C VAL A 191 -4.95 0.01 8.80
N VAL A 192 -6.18 -0.43 9.00
CA VAL A 192 -7.37 0.30 8.55
C VAL A 192 -8.09 0.89 9.76
N PHE A 193 -8.81 1.99 9.56
CA PHE A 193 -9.62 2.62 10.61
C PHE A 193 -11.10 2.43 10.29
N HIS A 194 -11.82 1.73 11.17
CA HIS A 194 -13.25 1.44 11.00
C HIS A 194 -14.09 2.30 11.95
N ASP A 195 -14.80 3.28 11.41
CA ASP A 195 -15.83 4.04 12.10
C ASP A 195 -17.14 3.22 12.06
N LEU A 196 -17.31 2.37 13.05
CA LEU A 196 -18.49 1.49 13.14
C LEU A 196 -19.82 2.24 13.29
N ALA A 197 -19.78 3.39 13.97
CA ALA A 197 -20.98 4.18 14.24
C ALA A 197 -21.54 4.84 12.96
N ASN A 198 -20.65 5.16 12.01
CA ASN A 198 -21.01 5.83 10.77
C ASN A 198 -20.85 4.94 9.53
N ALA A 199 -20.53 3.66 9.71
CA ALA A 199 -20.29 2.68 8.66
C ALA A 199 -19.27 3.18 7.60
N LEU A 200 -18.11 3.65 8.04
CA LEU A 200 -17.02 4.12 7.18
C LEU A 200 -15.76 3.28 7.44
N LEU A 201 -15.06 2.88 6.37
CA LEU A 201 -13.75 2.25 6.47
C LEU A 201 -12.70 3.09 5.73
N PHE A 202 -11.78 3.69 6.46
CA PHE A 202 -10.56 4.28 5.91
C PHE A 202 -9.59 3.14 5.64
N ALA A 203 -9.49 2.75 4.39
CA ALA A 203 -8.91 1.47 4.02
C ALA A 203 -7.42 1.54 3.66
N GLY A 204 -6.83 2.74 3.58
CA GLY A 204 -5.47 2.87 3.07
C GLY A 204 -5.30 2.13 1.74
N ASP A 205 -4.23 1.39 1.62
CA ASP A 205 -3.94 0.54 0.46
C ASP A 205 -4.36 -0.92 0.63
N HIS A 206 -5.04 -1.26 1.73
CA HIS A 206 -5.53 -2.63 1.92
C HIS A 206 -6.66 -2.98 0.95
N VAL A 207 -7.65 -2.09 0.78
CA VAL A 207 -8.79 -2.30 -0.14
C VAL A 207 -8.88 -1.14 -1.11
N LEU A 208 -8.45 -1.36 -2.36
CA LEU A 208 -8.48 -0.37 -3.44
C LEU A 208 -9.60 -0.67 -4.43
N PRO A 209 -10.42 0.31 -4.85
CA PRO A 209 -11.66 0.06 -5.60
C PRO A 209 -11.42 -0.39 -7.05
N THR A 210 -10.27 -0.05 -7.62
CA THR A 210 -10.05 -0.23 -9.06
C THR A 210 -8.81 -1.03 -9.42
N ILE A 211 -7.87 -1.20 -8.50
CA ILE A 211 -6.62 -1.94 -8.67
C ILE A 211 -6.42 -2.90 -7.50
N THR A 212 -5.47 -3.82 -7.60
CA THR A 212 -4.94 -4.56 -6.46
C THR A 212 -3.78 -3.79 -5.86
N PRO A 213 -3.61 -3.74 -4.52
CA PRO A 213 -2.38 -3.21 -3.93
C PRO A 213 -1.18 -4.10 -4.31
N SER A 214 0.02 -3.53 -4.32
CA SER A 214 1.24 -4.31 -4.50
C SER A 214 1.49 -5.18 -3.27
N ILE A 215 1.83 -6.44 -3.49
CA ILE A 215 2.17 -7.41 -2.44
C ILE A 215 3.59 -7.94 -2.69
N GLY A 216 4.38 -8.03 -1.62
CA GLY A 216 5.74 -8.58 -1.71
C GLY A 216 6.82 -7.59 -2.12
N PHE A 217 6.56 -6.29 -2.02
CA PHE A 217 7.50 -5.23 -2.40
C PHE A 217 8.23 -4.57 -1.23
N GLU A 218 7.80 -4.78 0.01
CA GLU A 218 8.41 -4.15 1.18
C GLU A 218 9.90 -4.49 1.38
N PRO A 219 10.68 -3.57 2.02
CA PRO A 219 12.05 -3.86 2.39
C PRO A 219 12.18 -4.94 3.50
N VAL A 220 11.16 -5.08 4.35
CA VAL A 220 11.09 -6.10 5.41
C VAL A 220 9.87 -6.98 5.16
N LEU A 221 10.03 -7.98 4.29
CA LEU A 221 8.94 -8.88 3.90
C LEU A 221 8.50 -9.81 5.04
N SER A 222 7.19 -10.05 5.11
CA SER A 222 6.63 -11.22 5.78
C SER A 222 7.06 -12.52 5.06
N PRO A 223 7.16 -13.64 5.75
CA PRO A 223 7.38 -14.95 5.12
C PRO A 223 6.26 -15.36 4.15
N ASN A 224 5.05 -14.81 4.29
CA ASN A 224 3.90 -15.13 3.45
C ASN A 224 2.99 -13.90 3.25
N PRO A 225 3.47 -12.84 2.55
CA PRO A 225 2.77 -11.57 2.49
C PRO A 225 1.39 -11.66 1.82
N LEU A 226 1.22 -12.54 0.82
CA LEU A 226 -0.09 -12.74 0.20
C LEU A 226 -1.05 -13.51 1.13
N GLY A 227 -0.56 -14.47 1.91
CA GLY A 227 -1.37 -15.13 2.94
C GLY A 227 -1.86 -14.14 3.98
N ASP A 228 -0.97 -13.29 4.50
CA ASP A 228 -1.30 -12.24 5.46
C ASP A 228 -2.36 -11.27 4.87
N PHE A 229 -2.21 -10.90 3.60
CA PHE A 229 -3.17 -10.04 2.90
C PHE A 229 -4.56 -10.68 2.78
N LEU A 230 -4.64 -11.96 2.40
CA LEU A 230 -5.90 -12.68 2.28
C LEU A 230 -6.58 -12.90 3.64
N ASP A 231 -5.81 -13.18 4.69
CA ASP A 231 -6.32 -13.28 6.06
C ASP A 231 -6.85 -11.91 6.54
N SER A 232 -6.17 -10.82 6.19
CA SER A 232 -6.60 -9.45 6.48
C SER A 232 -7.89 -9.10 5.71
N LEU A 233 -8.02 -9.50 4.46
CA LEU A 233 -9.27 -9.36 3.70
C LEU A 233 -10.42 -10.14 4.36
N ALA A 234 -10.17 -11.37 4.81
CA ALA A 234 -11.15 -12.18 5.53
C ALA A 234 -11.56 -11.53 6.87
N LEU A 235 -10.60 -10.95 7.60
CA LEU A 235 -10.86 -10.19 8.82
C LEU A 235 -11.76 -8.98 8.53
N VAL A 236 -11.44 -8.16 7.54
CA VAL A 236 -12.28 -7.01 7.15
C VAL A 236 -13.66 -7.47 6.69
N ARG A 237 -13.76 -8.57 5.93
CA ARG A 237 -15.03 -9.16 5.47
C ARG A 237 -15.92 -9.65 6.62
N SER A 238 -15.31 -10.08 7.73
CA SER A 238 -16.06 -10.56 8.93
C SER A 238 -16.63 -9.43 9.78
N ARG A 239 -16.22 -8.18 9.55
CA ARG A 239 -16.73 -6.99 10.25
C ARG A 239 -18.01 -6.48 9.55
N PRO A 240 -18.79 -5.58 10.18
CA PRO A 240 -19.90 -4.93 9.48
C PRO A 240 -19.47 -4.25 8.19
N ASP A 241 -20.30 -4.34 7.14
CA ASP A 241 -20.01 -3.62 5.89
C ASP A 241 -20.03 -2.11 6.10
N ALA A 242 -19.25 -1.41 5.29
CA ALA A 242 -19.03 0.02 5.41
C ALA A 242 -18.79 0.64 4.02
N ARG A 243 -18.97 1.95 3.94
CA ARG A 243 -18.54 2.73 2.79
C ARG A 243 -17.01 2.69 2.71
N LEU A 244 -16.48 2.35 1.56
CA LEU A 244 -15.04 2.26 1.31
C LEU A 244 -14.46 3.65 1.06
N LEU A 245 -13.56 4.07 1.93
CA LEU A 245 -12.75 5.28 1.82
C LEU A 245 -11.29 4.86 1.51
N PRO A 246 -10.94 4.64 0.23
CA PRO A 246 -9.64 4.12 -0.18
C PRO A 246 -8.60 5.22 -0.29
N ALA A 247 -7.31 4.88 -0.15
CA ALA A 247 -6.26 5.85 -0.41
C ALA A 247 -6.10 6.17 -1.90
N HIS A 248 -6.37 5.24 -2.80
CA HIS A 248 -6.31 5.48 -4.24
C HIS A 248 -7.62 5.07 -4.93
N GLY A 249 -8.16 5.99 -5.73
CA GLY A 249 -9.40 5.77 -6.45
C GLY A 249 -10.64 6.43 -5.82
N PRO A 250 -11.82 6.22 -6.41
CA PRO A 250 -13.06 6.79 -5.92
C PRO A 250 -13.57 6.07 -4.66
N VAL A 251 -14.31 6.80 -3.83
CA VAL A 251 -15.12 6.23 -2.74
C VAL A 251 -16.20 5.32 -3.33
N THR A 252 -16.47 4.18 -2.68
CA THR A 252 -17.53 3.23 -3.08
C THR A 252 -18.41 2.85 -1.88
N ASP A 253 -19.61 2.33 -2.15
CA ASP A 253 -20.64 2.16 -1.11
C ASP A 253 -20.44 0.90 -0.25
N SER A 254 -19.61 -0.08 -0.68
CA SER A 254 -19.43 -1.35 0.03
C SER A 254 -17.96 -1.80 -0.02
N VAL A 255 -17.42 -2.00 1.17
CA VAL A 255 -16.12 -2.67 1.36
C VAL A 255 -16.22 -4.15 1.01
N HIS A 256 -17.31 -4.80 1.45
CA HIS A 256 -17.50 -6.24 1.27
C HIS A 256 -17.52 -6.64 -0.22
N ALA A 257 -18.24 -5.87 -1.04
CA ALA A 257 -18.27 -6.13 -2.49
C ALA A 257 -16.87 -6.13 -3.09
N ARG A 258 -16.03 -5.17 -2.69
CA ARG A 258 -14.65 -5.08 -3.21
C ARG A 258 -13.73 -6.16 -2.63
N VAL A 259 -13.87 -6.50 -1.37
CA VAL A 259 -13.12 -7.61 -0.74
C VAL A 259 -13.39 -8.92 -1.47
N ASP A 260 -14.67 -9.23 -1.75
CA ASP A 260 -15.05 -10.45 -2.48
C ASP A 260 -14.41 -10.51 -3.88
N GLU A 261 -14.33 -9.36 -4.60
CA GLU A 261 -13.63 -9.26 -5.88
C GLU A 261 -12.12 -9.50 -5.76
N LEU A 262 -11.47 -8.93 -4.73
CA LEU A 262 -10.03 -9.11 -4.51
C LEU A 262 -9.69 -10.56 -4.17
N VAL A 263 -10.48 -11.22 -3.32
CA VAL A 263 -10.30 -12.64 -2.99
C VAL A 263 -10.46 -13.52 -4.24
N ALA A 264 -11.49 -13.26 -5.06
CA ALA A 264 -11.68 -13.99 -6.31
C ALA A 264 -10.52 -13.76 -7.30
N HIS A 265 -10.02 -12.52 -7.41
CA HIS A 265 -8.87 -12.19 -8.24
C HIS A 265 -7.62 -12.97 -7.84
N HIS A 266 -7.25 -12.95 -6.56
CA HIS A 266 -6.06 -13.68 -6.10
C HIS A 266 -6.23 -15.19 -6.18
N GLY A 267 -7.45 -15.72 -6.01
CA GLY A 267 -7.75 -17.13 -6.26
C GLY A 267 -7.47 -17.53 -7.71
N ALA A 268 -7.97 -16.77 -8.66
CA ALA A 268 -7.70 -17.00 -10.09
C ALA A 268 -6.20 -16.85 -10.41
N ARG A 269 -5.53 -15.87 -9.82
CA ARG A 269 -4.10 -15.62 -10.02
C ARG A 269 -3.23 -16.75 -9.46
N LEU A 270 -3.59 -17.34 -8.32
CA LEU A 270 -2.93 -18.53 -7.77
C LEU A 270 -3.05 -19.72 -8.74
N ASP A 271 -4.22 -19.93 -9.32
CA ASP A 271 -4.42 -21.01 -10.30
C ASP A 271 -3.64 -20.78 -11.61
N GLU A 272 -3.53 -19.53 -12.08
CA GLU A 272 -2.71 -19.18 -13.23
C GLU A 272 -1.22 -19.42 -12.95
N THR A 273 -0.74 -18.99 -11.77
CA THR A 273 0.64 -19.18 -11.31
C THR A 273 0.98 -20.68 -11.22
N GLN A 274 0.11 -21.50 -10.63
CA GLN A 274 0.32 -22.95 -10.56
C GLN A 274 0.35 -23.61 -11.94
N ARG A 275 -0.51 -23.19 -12.87
CA ARG A 275 -0.50 -23.67 -14.25
C ARG A 275 0.79 -23.32 -14.99
N ALA A 276 1.36 -22.13 -14.77
CA ALA A 276 2.64 -21.73 -15.34
C ALA A 276 3.79 -22.62 -14.83
N VAL A 277 3.81 -22.95 -13.53
CA VAL A 277 4.78 -23.90 -12.96
C VAL A 277 4.60 -25.29 -13.59
N ALA A 278 3.36 -25.77 -13.72
CA ALA A 278 3.08 -27.06 -14.35
C ALA A 278 3.49 -27.08 -15.83
N ALA A 279 3.49 -25.95 -16.51
CA ALA A 279 3.96 -25.78 -17.88
C ALA A 279 5.50 -25.65 -18.01
N GLY A 280 6.25 -25.73 -16.89
CA GLY A 280 7.71 -25.77 -16.87
C GLY A 280 8.39 -24.45 -16.48
N ALA A 281 7.65 -23.40 -16.08
CA ALA A 281 8.26 -22.23 -15.46
C ALA A 281 8.81 -22.60 -14.06
N THR A 282 10.05 -22.22 -13.77
CA THR A 282 10.73 -22.66 -12.55
C THR A 282 11.04 -21.52 -11.59
N THR A 283 11.03 -20.28 -12.03
CA THR A 283 11.31 -19.09 -11.19
C THR A 283 10.11 -18.15 -11.19
N ALA A 284 10.05 -17.21 -10.24
CA ALA A 284 9.02 -16.18 -10.25
C ALA A 284 9.10 -15.32 -11.53
N TYR A 285 10.30 -15.07 -12.03
CA TYR A 285 10.51 -14.38 -13.30
C TYR A 285 9.94 -15.15 -14.50
N ASP A 286 10.23 -16.47 -14.60
CA ASP A 286 9.68 -17.29 -15.68
C ASP A 286 8.14 -17.34 -15.66
N VAL A 287 7.56 -17.45 -14.45
CA VAL A 287 6.10 -17.42 -14.25
C VAL A 287 5.53 -16.07 -14.66
N SER A 288 6.12 -14.96 -14.19
CA SER A 288 5.61 -13.60 -14.47
C SER A 288 5.58 -13.27 -15.96
N ARG A 289 6.46 -13.85 -16.78
CA ARG A 289 6.47 -13.71 -18.24
C ARG A 289 5.32 -14.46 -18.92
N GLN A 290 4.76 -15.48 -18.30
CA GLN A 290 3.61 -16.23 -18.84
C GLN A 290 2.27 -15.62 -18.41
N LEU A 291 2.27 -14.73 -17.42
CA LEU A 291 1.07 -14.08 -16.92
C LEU A 291 0.75 -12.80 -17.70
N ARG A 292 -0.50 -12.33 -17.57
CA ARG A 292 -0.94 -11.04 -18.11
C ARG A 292 -1.10 -10.01 -17.01
N TRP A 293 -0.66 -8.80 -17.30
CA TRP A 293 -0.57 -7.70 -16.35
C TRP A 293 -1.46 -6.55 -16.74
N THR A 294 -1.95 -5.83 -15.77
CA THR A 294 -2.87 -4.71 -15.93
C THR A 294 -4.20 -5.11 -16.60
N ARG A 295 -5.18 -4.22 -16.53
CA ARG A 295 -6.47 -4.40 -17.22
C ARG A 295 -6.35 -4.45 -18.74
N ARG A 296 -5.20 -4.03 -19.29
CA ARG A 296 -4.91 -4.07 -20.73
C ARG A 296 -4.24 -5.37 -21.16
N LEU A 297 -4.12 -6.34 -20.27
CA LEU A 297 -3.53 -7.66 -20.52
C LEU A 297 -2.12 -7.61 -21.13
N ARG A 298 -1.29 -6.68 -20.67
CA ARG A 298 0.10 -6.53 -21.12
C ARG A 298 0.95 -7.74 -20.75
N THR A 299 1.96 -8.02 -21.54
CA THR A 299 3.06 -8.91 -21.15
C THR A 299 3.98 -8.23 -20.16
N LEU A 300 4.84 -9.00 -19.47
CA LEU A 300 5.83 -8.42 -18.56
C LEU A 300 6.74 -7.41 -19.28
N ASP A 301 7.21 -7.75 -20.47
CA ASP A 301 8.15 -6.94 -21.27
C ASP A 301 7.54 -5.62 -21.79
N GLU A 302 6.21 -5.47 -21.76
CA GLU A 302 5.52 -4.22 -22.10
C GLU A 302 5.36 -3.26 -20.90
N LEU A 303 5.76 -3.69 -19.72
CA LEU A 303 5.80 -2.85 -18.51
C LEU A 303 7.13 -2.10 -18.42
N ASP A 304 7.13 -0.92 -17.82
CA ASP A 304 8.38 -0.26 -17.46
C ASP A 304 9.11 -1.04 -16.36
N PRO A 305 10.43 -0.80 -16.16
CA PRO A 305 11.24 -1.60 -15.25
C PRO A 305 10.74 -1.65 -13.80
N PHE A 306 10.17 -0.54 -13.29
CA PHE A 306 9.61 -0.52 -11.93
C PHE A 306 8.35 -1.39 -11.82
N ASN A 307 7.44 -1.29 -12.79
CA ASN A 307 6.25 -2.14 -12.83
C ASN A 307 6.59 -3.62 -13.12
N GLN A 308 7.67 -3.92 -13.85
CA GLN A 308 8.18 -5.29 -13.97
C GLN A 308 8.63 -5.84 -12.60
N MET A 309 9.36 -5.05 -11.81
CA MET A 309 9.77 -5.42 -10.46
C MET A 309 8.56 -5.73 -9.57
N LEU A 310 7.52 -4.89 -9.57
CA LEU A 310 6.29 -5.12 -8.82
C LEU A 310 5.59 -6.42 -9.25
N ALA A 311 5.47 -6.66 -10.55
CA ALA A 311 4.86 -7.87 -11.11
C ALA A 311 5.59 -9.15 -10.71
N ILE A 312 6.94 -9.15 -10.74
CA ILE A 312 7.76 -10.29 -10.33
C ILE A 312 7.65 -10.51 -8.82
N SER A 313 7.66 -9.45 -8.01
CA SER A 313 7.50 -9.52 -6.55
C SER A 313 6.13 -10.09 -6.16
N GLU A 314 5.06 -9.64 -6.81
CA GLU A 314 3.71 -10.18 -6.62
C GLU A 314 3.63 -11.66 -7.02
N THR A 315 4.27 -12.06 -8.15
CA THR A 315 4.37 -13.47 -8.55
C THR A 315 5.11 -14.30 -7.50
N GLY A 316 6.20 -13.75 -6.93
CA GLY A 316 6.93 -14.37 -5.83
C GLY A 316 6.05 -14.62 -4.61
N ALA A 317 5.21 -13.64 -4.23
CA ALA A 317 4.27 -13.77 -3.12
C ALA A 317 3.20 -14.87 -3.39
N HIS A 318 2.69 -14.97 -4.62
CA HIS A 318 1.78 -16.05 -5.02
C HIS A 318 2.45 -17.43 -4.95
N LEU A 319 3.70 -17.56 -5.40
CA LEU A 319 4.47 -18.80 -5.34
C LEU A 319 4.79 -19.21 -3.90
N GLN A 320 5.09 -18.24 -3.02
CA GLN A 320 5.28 -18.50 -1.59
C GLN A 320 4.02 -19.07 -0.93
N LEU A 321 2.85 -18.48 -1.23
CA LEU A 321 1.58 -18.99 -0.72
C LEU A 321 1.25 -20.37 -1.29
N LEU A 322 1.46 -20.61 -2.58
CA LEU A 322 1.28 -21.93 -3.20
C LEU A 322 2.21 -22.99 -2.56
N ALA A 323 3.44 -22.61 -2.20
CA ALA A 323 4.37 -23.51 -1.49
C ALA A 323 3.89 -23.79 -0.06
N ALA A 324 3.41 -22.79 0.66
CA ALA A 324 2.82 -22.95 1.99
C ALA A 324 1.57 -23.88 1.96
N GLN A 325 0.80 -23.83 0.88
CA GLN A 325 -0.35 -24.70 0.62
C GLN A 325 0.04 -26.09 0.07
N ALA A 326 1.33 -26.38 -0.07
CA ALA A 326 1.85 -27.61 -0.70
C ALA A 326 1.34 -27.85 -2.15
N ARG A 327 0.89 -26.81 -2.84
CA ARG A 327 0.46 -26.84 -4.25
C ARG A 327 1.65 -26.78 -5.22
N VAL A 328 2.78 -26.22 -4.79
CA VAL A 328 4.09 -26.32 -5.45
C VAL A 328 5.15 -26.65 -4.42
N GLN A 329 6.30 -27.15 -4.87
CA GLN A 329 7.49 -27.36 -4.04
C GLN A 329 8.52 -26.28 -4.37
N ALA A 330 9.06 -25.64 -3.33
CA ALA A 330 10.14 -24.69 -3.45
C ALA A 330 11.48 -25.35 -3.12
N THR A 331 12.52 -25.05 -3.90
CA THR A 331 13.92 -25.46 -3.66
C THR A 331 14.82 -24.27 -3.87
N ASP A 332 15.80 -24.09 -3.00
CA ASP A 332 16.83 -23.06 -3.12
C ASP A 332 18.11 -23.71 -3.62
N ASP A 333 18.67 -23.25 -4.75
CA ASP A 333 19.93 -23.73 -5.31
C ASP A 333 21.14 -22.88 -4.86
N GLY A 334 20.94 -22.04 -3.83
CA GLY A 334 21.91 -21.14 -3.23
C GLY A 334 21.82 -19.69 -3.70
N GLU A 335 21.29 -19.42 -4.89
CA GLU A 335 21.12 -18.05 -5.43
C GLU A 335 19.70 -17.78 -5.90
N ILE A 336 19.06 -18.78 -6.55
CA ILE A 336 17.76 -18.60 -7.17
C ILE A 336 16.77 -19.61 -6.56
N ARG A 337 15.61 -19.12 -6.15
CA ARG A 337 14.50 -19.93 -5.68
C ARG A 337 13.72 -20.52 -6.83
N ARG A 338 13.59 -21.86 -6.86
CA ARG A 338 12.90 -22.59 -7.91
C ARG A 338 11.66 -23.28 -7.39
N TYR A 339 10.70 -23.46 -8.30
CA TYR A 339 9.42 -24.06 -7.99
C TYR A 339 9.08 -25.19 -8.97
N THR A 340 8.52 -26.27 -8.48
CA THR A 340 8.04 -27.39 -9.25
C THR A 340 6.68 -27.87 -8.74
N VAL A 341 5.89 -28.53 -9.58
CA VAL A 341 4.69 -29.23 -9.09
C VAL A 341 5.09 -30.49 -8.30
N PRO A 342 4.39 -30.79 -7.18
CA PRO A 342 4.61 -32.03 -6.45
C PRO A 342 4.39 -33.24 -7.36
N SER A 343 5.25 -34.27 -7.25
CA SER A 343 5.00 -35.55 -7.94
C SER A 343 3.67 -36.14 -7.46
N PRO A 344 2.84 -36.69 -8.35
CA PRO A 344 1.65 -37.42 -7.90
C PRO A 344 2.04 -38.55 -6.96
N ARG A 345 1.34 -38.63 -5.80
CA ARG A 345 1.52 -39.72 -4.85
C ARG A 345 0.87 -40.97 -5.36
#